data_036f643d26935cc531d5f278a452579b
#
_entry.id   036f643d26935cc531d5f278a452579b
#
_cell.length_a   1.000
_cell.length_b   1.000
_cell.length_c   1.000
_cell.angle_alpha   90.00
_cell.angle_beta   90.00
_cell.angle_gamma   90.00
#
_symmetry.space_group_name_H-M   'P 1'
#
loop_
_entity.id
_entity.type
_entity.pdbx_description
1 polymer ?
#
loop_
_entity_poly.entity_id
_entity_poly.type
_entity_poly.pdbx_seq_one_letter_code
_entity_poly.pdbx_strand_id
1 'polypeptide(L)'
;MSRYIKIENDEIIDYSIEQLLIDHPNAVIYYRTKMPNEKLLAIYNVFPLITEARPHYEEDETVEEGTPVFENNEWHQTWNVRKLTQEEKLEIEEERKKWFVDSNTANSRLEICKTCDRYIKLTSTCKECGCFMKIKTTIKEVYCPLNKW
;
A
#
# COMPACT_ATOMS: atom_id res chain seq x y z
N MET A 1 1.80 -2.58 -14.43
CA MET A 1 1.92 -1.39 -15.31
C MET A 1 3.38 -0.99 -15.31
N SER A 2 3.95 -0.73 -16.49
CA SER A 2 5.35 -0.25 -16.55
C SER A 2 5.39 1.19 -16.04
N ARG A 3 6.28 1.49 -15.12
CA ARG A 3 6.56 2.86 -14.65
C ARG A 3 7.69 3.46 -15.48
N TYR A 4 7.68 4.77 -15.61
CA TYR A 4 8.70 5.51 -16.33
C TYR A 4 9.14 6.70 -15.49
N ILE A 5 10.37 7.14 -15.74
CA ILE A 5 10.93 8.37 -15.17
C ILE A 5 11.38 9.28 -16.30
N LYS A 6 11.38 10.59 -16.07
CA LYS A 6 12.00 11.60 -16.95
C LYS A 6 13.14 12.28 -16.20
N ILE A 7 14.24 12.50 -16.89
CA ILE A 7 15.36 13.29 -16.36
C ILE A 7 15.27 14.69 -16.96
N GLU A 8 15.11 15.69 -16.10
CA GLU A 8 15.01 17.09 -16.51
C GLU A 8 15.79 17.98 -15.52
N ASN A 9 16.73 18.76 -16.03
CA ASN A 9 17.61 19.62 -15.20
C ASN A 9 18.32 18.87 -14.06
N ASP A 10 18.80 17.67 -14.29
CA ASP A 10 19.41 16.76 -13.31
C ASP A 10 18.46 16.26 -12.21
N GLU A 11 17.17 16.51 -12.33
CA GLU A 11 16.13 15.95 -11.48
C GLU A 11 15.47 14.73 -12.11
N ILE A 12 15.15 13.75 -11.28
CA ILE A 12 14.43 12.55 -11.71
C ILE A 12 12.97 12.70 -11.26
N ILE A 13 12.05 12.69 -12.22
CA ILE A 13 10.61 12.83 -11.95
C ILE A 13 9.85 11.61 -12.46
N ASP A 14 8.82 11.21 -11.71
CA ASP A 14 7.86 10.21 -12.19
C ASP A 14 7.17 10.75 -13.44
N TYR A 15 7.08 9.92 -14.49
CA TYR A 15 6.54 10.33 -15.76
C TYR A 15 5.68 9.22 -16.38
N SER A 16 4.72 9.58 -17.19
CA SER A 16 3.87 8.61 -17.88
C SER A 16 3.99 8.74 -19.39
N ILE A 17 3.67 7.66 -20.08
CA ILE A 17 3.61 7.67 -21.56
C ILE A 17 2.49 8.60 -22.04
N GLU A 18 1.38 8.66 -21.31
CA GLU A 18 0.28 9.58 -21.59
C GLU A 18 0.73 11.03 -21.52
N GLN A 19 1.52 11.37 -20.48
CA GLN A 19 2.07 12.72 -20.34
C GLN A 19 3.06 13.04 -21.47
N LEU A 20 3.89 12.07 -21.87
CA LEU A 20 4.81 12.23 -22.99
C LEU A 20 4.06 12.60 -24.29
N LEU A 21 2.93 11.95 -24.57
CA LEU A 21 2.14 12.22 -25.77
C LEU A 21 1.39 13.55 -25.70
N ILE A 22 1.08 14.04 -24.50
CA ILE A 22 0.53 15.39 -24.28
C ILE A 22 1.60 16.44 -24.56
N ASP A 23 2.78 16.27 -23.96
CA ASP A 23 3.90 17.22 -24.09
C ASP A 23 4.49 17.23 -25.50
N HIS A 24 4.44 16.08 -26.17
CA HIS A 24 4.98 15.86 -27.52
C HIS A 24 3.96 15.12 -28.41
N PRO A 25 2.92 15.80 -28.92
CA PRO A 25 1.83 15.16 -29.69
C PRO A 25 2.28 14.38 -30.94
N ASN A 26 3.45 14.73 -31.47
CA ASN A 26 4.03 14.09 -32.63
C ASN A 26 5.11 13.04 -32.29
N ALA A 27 5.23 12.65 -31.02
CA ALA A 27 6.22 11.69 -30.60
C ALA A 27 5.96 10.31 -31.22
N VAL A 28 6.96 9.75 -31.89
CA VAL A 28 6.94 8.38 -32.39
C VAL A 28 7.67 7.49 -31.40
N ILE A 29 6.94 6.88 -30.49
CA ILE A 29 7.48 6.05 -29.42
C ILE A 29 7.30 4.54 -29.65
N TYR A 30 6.49 4.17 -30.65
CA TYR A 30 6.23 2.78 -31.01
C TYR A 30 6.91 2.42 -32.32
N TYR A 31 7.58 1.28 -32.37
CA TYR A 31 8.17 0.77 -33.60
C TYR A 31 7.83 -0.73 -33.73
N ARG A 32 6.88 -1.03 -34.64
CA ARG A 32 6.44 -2.41 -34.96
C ARG A 32 5.96 -3.27 -33.79
N THR A 33 5.81 -2.70 -32.60
CA THR A 33 5.37 -3.40 -31.37
C THR A 33 4.28 -2.59 -30.68
N LYS A 34 3.55 -3.24 -29.74
CA LYS A 34 2.58 -2.55 -28.88
C LYS A 34 3.24 -1.88 -27.66
N MET A 35 4.53 -2.14 -27.44
CA MET A 35 5.29 -1.57 -26.33
C MET A 35 6.11 -0.37 -26.81
N PRO A 36 6.25 0.68 -25.99
CA PRO A 36 7.13 1.80 -26.30
C PRO A 36 8.56 1.32 -26.51
N ASN A 37 9.25 1.91 -27.48
CA ASN A 37 10.65 1.58 -27.75
C ASN A 37 11.57 2.43 -26.88
N GLU A 38 12.40 1.83 -26.04
CA GLU A 38 13.30 2.51 -25.10
C GLU A 38 14.24 3.51 -25.77
N LYS A 39 14.76 3.18 -26.95
CA LYS A 39 15.63 4.11 -27.72
C LYS A 39 14.88 5.35 -28.20
N LEU A 40 13.57 5.22 -28.48
CA LEU A 40 12.73 6.35 -28.86
C LEU A 40 12.32 7.17 -27.64
N LEU A 41 12.10 6.53 -26.49
CA LEU A 41 11.82 7.20 -25.22
C LEU A 41 13.03 8.03 -24.77
N ALA A 42 14.23 7.49 -24.90
CA ALA A 42 15.48 8.17 -24.51
C ALA A 42 15.70 9.50 -25.27
N ILE A 43 15.11 9.70 -26.46
CA ILE A 43 15.15 10.98 -27.17
C ILE A 43 14.48 12.10 -26.37
N TYR A 44 13.50 11.73 -25.52
CA TYR A 44 12.74 12.64 -24.64
C TYR A 44 13.24 12.62 -23.21
N ASN A 45 14.40 11.99 -22.94
CA ASN A 45 14.93 11.72 -21.59
C ASN A 45 13.96 10.92 -20.70
N VAL A 46 13.18 10.04 -21.31
CA VAL A 46 12.24 9.14 -20.62
C VAL A 46 12.81 7.74 -20.63
N PHE A 47 12.80 7.11 -19.46
CA PHE A 47 13.39 5.79 -19.24
C PHE A 47 12.42 4.88 -18.49
N PRO A 48 12.37 3.57 -18.80
CA PRO A 48 11.63 2.62 -18.00
C PRO A 48 12.23 2.51 -16.60
N LEU A 49 11.37 2.40 -15.59
CA LEU A 49 11.77 2.17 -14.20
C LEU A 49 11.44 0.73 -13.81
N ILE A 50 12.45 -0.02 -13.46
CA ILE A 50 12.30 -1.36 -12.90
C ILE A 50 11.81 -1.20 -11.46
N THR A 51 10.61 -1.73 -11.21
CA THR A 51 9.99 -1.65 -9.89
C THR A 51 10.47 -2.80 -9.01
N GLU A 52 11.00 -2.46 -7.85
CA GLU A 52 11.44 -3.42 -6.85
C GLU A 52 10.32 -3.74 -5.86
N ALA A 53 10.34 -4.97 -5.34
CA ALA A 53 9.38 -5.35 -4.31
C ALA A 53 9.57 -4.47 -3.06
N ARG A 54 8.45 -4.02 -2.50
CA ARG A 54 8.50 -3.26 -1.25
C ARG A 54 9.14 -4.11 -0.16
N PRO A 55 10.19 -3.62 0.55
CA PRO A 55 10.85 -4.39 1.60
C PRO A 55 9.91 -4.65 2.78
N HIS A 56 10.22 -5.70 3.54
CA HIS A 56 9.59 -5.92 4.83
C HIS A 56 10.02 -4.82 5.81
N TYR A 57 9.12 -4.40 6.68
CA TYR A 57 9.36 -3.38 7.70
C TYR A 57 8.61 -3.75 8.99
N GLU A 58 9.12 -3.26 10.12
CA GLU A 58 8.56 -3.50 11.45
C GLU A 58 7.40 -2.54 11.76
N GLU A 59 6.66 -2.81 12.85
CA GLU A 59 5.49 -1.97 13.24
C GLU A 59 5.85 -0.51 13.56
N ASP A 60 7.10 -0.25 13.98
CA ASP A 60 7.60 1.09 14.28
C ASP A 60 8.36 1.75 13.13
N GLU A 61 8.27 1.17 11.94
CA GLU A 61 8.94 1.64 10.72
C GLU A 61 7.95 2.04 9.64
N THR A 62 8.42 2.84 8.71
CA THR A 62 7.73 3.15 7.45
C THR A 62 8.67 2.95 6.28
N VAL A 63 8.08 2.70 5.11
CA VAL A 63 8.81 2.50 3.85
C VAL A 63 8.37 3.56 2.87
N GLU A 64 9.32 4.36 2.44
CA GLU A 64 9.14 5.42 1.47
C GLU A 64 9.90 5.09 0.19
N GLU A 65 9.39 5.53 -0.93
CA GLU A 65 10.10 5.41 -2.20
C GLU A 65 11.31 6.35 -2.19
N GLY A 66 12.48 5.78 -2.49
CA GLY A 66 13.73 6.52 -2.61
C GLY A 66 13.95 7.05 -4.03
N THR A 67 15.01 7.84 -4.20
CA THR A 67 15.43 8.29 -5.51
C THR A 67 15.87 7.09 -6.36
N PRO A 68 15.35 6.92 -7.59
CA PRO A 68 15.79 5.87 -8.48
C PRO A 68 17.31 5.89 -8.72
N VAL A 69 17.90 4.71 -8.85
CA VAL A 69 19.34 4.58 -9.15
C VAL A 69 19.56 3.93 -10.51
N PHE A 70 20.65 4.34 -11.18
CA PHE A 70 21.02 3.79 -12.46
C PHE A 70 22.13 2.75 -12.26
N GLU A 71 21.79 1.47 -12.44
CA GLU A 71 22.69 0.35 -12.29
C GLU A 71 22.50 -0.66 -13.42
N ASN A 72 23.58 -1.33 -13.83
CA ASN A 72 23.55 -2.33 -14.91
C ASN A 72 22.88 -1.85 -16.21
N ASN A 73 22.99 -0.56 -16.50
CA ASN A 73 22.40 0.10 -17.66
C ASN A 73 20.85 0.22 -17.64
N GLU A 74 20.24 0.11 -16.46
CA GLU A 74 18.81 0.20 -16.21
C GLU A 74 18.51 1.09 -14.99
N TRP A 75 17.32 1.70 -14.94
CA TRP A 75 16.87 2.48 -13.80
C TRP A 75 16.07 1.61 -12.86
N HIS A 76 16.49 1.55 -11.59
CA HIS A 76 15.87 0.77 -10.53
C HIS A 76 15.21 1.67 -9.49
N GLN A 77 14.01 1.29 -9.09
CA GLN A 77 13.34 1.86 -7.94
C GLN A 77 14.10 1.51 -6.66
N THR A 78 14.21 2.45 -5.75
CA THR A 78 14.79 2.20 -4.42
C THR A 78 13.76 2.42 -3.33
N TRP A 79 14.05 1.88 -2.14
CA TRP A 79 13.22 2.00 -0.96
C TRP A 79 14.04 2.47 0.23
N ASN A 80 13.50 3.43 0.98
CA ASN A 80 14.05 3.88 2.25
C ASN A 80 13.19 3.36 3.38
N VAL A 81 13.77 2.54 4.25
CA VAL A 81 13.11 2.09 5.48
C VAL A 81 13.61 3.00 6.61
N ARG A 82 12.69 3.65 7.30
CA ARG A 82 13.01 4.50 8.46
C ARG A 82 12.04 4.26 9.60
N LYS A 83 12.47 4.58 10.81
CA LYS A 83 11.57 4.55 11.96
C LYS A 83 10.54 5.68 11.88
N LEU A 84 9.33 5.38 12.32
CA LEU A 84 8.28 6.37 12.50
C LEU A 84 8.69 7.41 13.53
N THR A 85 8.45 8.67 13.24
CA THR A 85 8.59 9.76 14.20
C THR A 85 7.55 9.65 15.31
N GLN A 86 7.74 10.40 16.40
CA GLN A 86 6.78 10.41 17.49
C GLN A 86 5.42 11.00 17.07
N GLU A 87 5.44 11.98 16.18
CA GLU A 87 4.23 12.61 15.63
C GLU A 87 3.44 11.63 14.77
N GLU A 88 4.11 10.93 13.83
CA GLU A 88 3.48 9.91 13.00
C GLU A 88 2.87 8.77 13.82
N LYS A 89 3.54 8.34 14.90
CA LYS A 89 2.99 7.32 15.83
C LYS A 89 1.71 7.80 16.51
N LEU A 90 1.66 9.07 16.93
CA LEU A 90 0.48 9.66 17.52
C LEU A 90 -0.68 9.77 16.53
N GLU A 91 -0.40 10.21 15.30
CA GLU A 91 -1.42 10.29 14.24
C GLU A 91 -2.01 8.91 13.92
N ILE A 92 -1.16 7.89 13.76
CA ILE A 92 -1.60 6.51 13.52
C ILE A 92 -2.47 6.01 14.69
N GLU A 93 -2.07 6.31 15.92
CA GLU A 93 -2.84 5.91 17.09
C GLU A 93 -4.19 6.63 17.18
N GLU A 94 -4.26 7.92 16.85
CA GLU A 94 -5.51 8.67 16.78
C GLU A 94 -6.44 8.15 15.69
N GLU A 95 -5.91 7.84 14.50
CA GLU A 95 -6.68 7.19 13.44
C GLU A 95 -7.21 5.82 13.87
N ARG A 96 -6.38 5.00 14.54
CA ARG A 96 -6.83 3.72 15.11
C ARG A 96 -8.00 3.90 16.08
N LYS A 97 -7.92 4.89 16.97
CA LYS A 97 -8.99 5.19 17.95
C LYS A 97 -10.33 5.56 17.31
N LYS A 98 -10.33 6.07 16.08
CA LYS A 98 -11.59 6.36 15.34
C LYS A 98 -12.33 5.08 14.95
N TRP A 99 -11.60 4.04 14.55
CA TRP A 99 -12.17 2.82 13.98
C TRP A 99 -12.21 1.64 14.93
N PHE A 100 -11.34 1.60 15.91
CA PHE A 100 -11.18 0.46 16.81
C PHE A 100 -11.48 0.83 18.26
N VAL A 101 -12.05 -0.14 18.99
CA VAL A 101 -12.19 -0.04 20.43
C VAL A 101 -10.86 -0.36 21.12
N ASP A 102 -10.74 0.02 22.39
CA ASP A 102 -9.60 -0.37 23.20
C ASP A 102 -9.50 -1.90 23.40
N SER A 103 -8.30 -2.37 23.74
CA SER A 103 -8.01 -3.79 23.88
C SER A 103 -8.86 -4.49 24.94
N ASN A 104 -9.23 -3.81 26.02
CA ASN A 104 -10.07 -4.38 27.08
C ASN A 104 -11.49 -4.62 26.56
N THR A 105 -12.06 -3.64 25.88
CA THR A 105 -13.37 -3.76 25.24
C THR A 105 -13.39 -4.86 24.18
N ALA A 106 -12.36 -4.92 23.32
CA ALA A 106 -12.22 -5.95 22.30
C ALA A 106 -12.16 -7.36 22.91
N ASN A 107 -11.34 -7.53 23.94
CA ASN A 107 -11.20 -8.80 24.67
C ASN A 107 -12.50 -9.21 25.36
N SER A 108 -13.18 -8.29 26.04
CA SER A 108 -14.47 -8.56 26.69
C SER A 108 -15.52 -9.04 25.68
N ARG A 109 -15.63 -8.38 24.52
CA ARG A 109 -16.51 -8.80 23.43
C ARG A 109 -16.15 -10.20 22.92
N LEU A 110 -14.85 -10.48 22.75
CA LEU A 110 -14.37 -11.78 22.26
C LEU A 110 -14.67 -12.90 23.27
N GLU A 111 -14.50 -12.67 24.57
CA GLU A 111 -14.84 -13.66 25.60
C GLU A 111 -16.35 -13.98 25.58
N ILE A 112 -17.22 -12.97 25.45
CA ILE A 112 -18.66 -13.20 25.26
C ILE A 112 -18.92 -14.06 24.00
N CYS A 113 -18.20 -13.82 22.90
CA CYS A 113 -18.32 -14.65 21.71
C CYS A 113 -17.86 -16.08 21.94
N LYS A 114 -16.73 -16.30 22.64
CA LYS A 114 -16.19 -17.66 22.91
C LYS A 114 -17.14 -18.53 23.72
N THR A 115 -17.95 -17.95 24.59
CA THR A 115 -18.98 -18.64 25.38
C THR A 115 -20.30 -18.81 24.62
N CYS A 116 -20.43 -18.21 23.44
CA CYS A 116 -21.66 -18.26 22.65
C CYS A 116 -21.79 -19.59 21.88
N ASP A 117 -22.98 -20.15 21.85
CA ASP A 117 -23.34 -21.38 21.09
C ASP A 117 -23.19 -21.23 19.56
N ARG A 118 -23.13 -19.97 19.09
CA ARG A 118 -22.92 -19.64 17.67
C ARG A 118 -21.44 -19.49 17.28
N TYR A 119 -20.52 -19.59 18.23
CA TYR A 119 -19.09 -19.47 17.97
C TYR A 119 -18.49 -20.79 17.47
N ILE A 120 -17.79 -20.75 16.35
CA ILE A 120 -17.07 -21.88 15.78
C ILE A 120 -15.61 -21.78 16.21
N LYS A 121 -15.19 -22.60 17.16
CA LYS A 121 -13.84 -22.56 17.74
C LYS A 121 -12.73 -22.79 16.72
N LEU A 122 -12.95 -23.70 15.76
CA LEU A 122 -11.94 -24.08 14.75
C LEU A 122 -11.55 -22.88 13.85
N THR A 123 -12.50 -22.10 13.42
CA THR A 123 -12.31 -20.98 12.49
C THR A 123 -12.35 -19.61 13.16
N SER A 124 -12.69 -19.55 14.45
CA SER A 124 -12.94 -18.30 15.19
C SER A 124 -14.01 -17.41 14.54
N THR A 125 -15.03 -18.03 13.92
CA THR A 125 -16.13 -17.34 13.24
C THR A 125 -17.45 -17.48 13.98
N CYS A 126 -18.42 -16.62 13.68
CA CYS A 126 -19.79 -16.70 14.18
C CYS A 126 -20.73 -17.28 13.14
N LYS A 127 -21.56 -18.25 13.51
CA LYS A 127 -22.57 -18.88 12.61
C LYS A 127 -23.66 -17.90 12.16
N GLU A 128 -23.97 -16.87 12.96
CA GLU A 128 -25.02 -15.88 12.65
C GLU A 128 -24.59 -14.87 11.59
N CYS A 129 -23.37 -14.35 11.66
CA CYS A 129 -22.91 -13.30 10.75
C CYS A 129 -21.76 -13.74 9.83
N GLY A 130 -21.22 -14.95 9.99
CA GLY A 130 -20.06 -15.41 9.22
C GLY A 130 -18.75 -14.69 9.53
N CYS A 131 -18.75 -13.71 10.43
CA CYS A 131 -17.63 -12.85 10.67
C CYS A 131 -16.52 -13.53 11.49
N PHE A 132 -15.26 -13.18 11.21
CA PHE A 132 -14.14 -13.52 12.07
C PHE A 132 -14.19 -12.69 13.36
N MET A 133 -14.43 -13.37 14.49
CA MET A 133 -14.69 -12.69 15.76
C MET A 133 -13.49 -11.90 16.27
N LYS A 134 -12.27 -12.39 16.06
CA LYS A 134 -11.05 -11.66 16.43
C LYS A 134 -10.96 -10.27 15.80
N ILE A 135 -11.47 -10.11 14.56
CA ILE A 135 -11.49 -8.83 13.86
C ILE A 135 -12.75 -8.04 14.25
N LYS A 136 -13.92 -8.68 14.18
CA LYS A 136 -15.20 -8.01 14.44
C LYS A 136 -15.25 -7.34 15.81
N THR A 137 -14.73 -7.99 16.85
CA THR A 137 -14.76 -7.48 18.22
C THR A 137 -13.89 -6.24 18.44
N THR A 138 -12.94 -5.96 17.55
CA THR A 138 -12.09 -4.77 17.64
C THR A 138 -12.71 -3.54 16.99
N ILE A 139 -13.68 -3.69 16.10
CA ILE A 139 -14.26 -2.58 15.34
C ILE A 139 -15.31 -1.84 16.19
N LYS A 140 -15.28 -0.50 16.18
CA LYS A 140 -16.08 0.36 17.07
C LYS A 140 -17.55 0.33 16.74
N GLU A 141 -17.93 0.46 15.48
CA GLU A 141 -19.31 0.61 15.02
C GLU A 141 -20.00 -0.71 14.62
N VAL A 142 -19.50 -1.83 15.13
CA VAL A 142 -20.05 -3.15 14.81
C VAL A 142 -20.64 -3.79 16.05
N TYR A 143 -21.79 -4.43 15.88
CA TYR A 143 -22.59 -5.02 16.95
C TYR A 143 -22.78 -6.51 16.77
N CYS A 144 -23.03 -7.20 17.89
CA CYS A 144 -23.46 -8.59 17.84
C CYS A 144 -24.91 -8.68 17.30
N PRO A 145 -25.20 -9.50 16.25
CA PRO A 145 -26.55 -9.66 15.74
C PRO A 145 -27.54 -10.24 16.76
N LEU A 146 -27.02 -10.88 17.81
CA LEU A 146 -27.80 -11.41 18.94
C LEU A 146 -27.80 -10.47 20.14
N ASN A 147 -27.35 -9.23 20.00
CA ASN A 147 -27.28 -8.21 21.05
C ASN A 147 -26.56 -8.68 22.34
N LYS A 148 -25.52 -9.52 22.21
CA LYS A 148 -24.76 -10.00 23.36
C LYS A 148 -23.68 -9.00 23.80
N TRP A 149 -23.30 -8.08 22.96
CA TRP A 149 -22.40 -6.93 23.19
C TRP A 149 -22.59 -5.86 22.13
#